data_57261b868f8885e920b6b89392f2b505
#
_entry.id   57261b868f8885e920b6b89392f2b505
#
_cell.length_a   1.000
_cell.length_b   1.000
_cell.length_c   1.000
_cell.angle_alpha   90.00
_cell.angle_beta   90.00
_cell.angle_gamma   90.00
#
_symmetry.space_group_name_H-M   'P 1'
#
loop_
_entity.id
_entity.type
_entity.pdbx_description
1 polymer ?
#
loop_
_entity_poly.entity_id
_entity_poly.type
_entity_poly.pdbx_seq_one_letter_code
_entity_poly.pdbx_strand_id
1 'polypeptide(L)'
;MNMIASVMVAVNLFVGISDTGKEWGEVSRWNRSEYYAECVRKTGNVPVMVPMTTNEVELAGTLSRLDVLILTGGEDVDPALYHASPSPELGEVFAERDAFDFALMRLAVARRLPLFGVCRGCQALNVFFGGTLWQDLPSEFPVKTVRHSRGDCRFAPVHEVDVVPGSRLEKVFGRGRQGVNSQHHQAVRDIAPGFRVAARATDGVIEAIEGDDYPAVGVQFHPEELDKAADSRSLMLFARILDFCGKR
;
A
#
# COMPACT_ATOMS: atom_id res chain seq x y z
N MET A 1 26.73 -22.21 7.01
CA MET A 1 27.61 -21.90 5.87
C MET A 1 26.81 -21.11 4.84
N ASN A 2 27.07 -19.86 4.83
CA ASN A 2 26.80 -18.79 3.85
C ASN A 2 25.98 -19.13 2.59
N MET A 3 24.71 -18.64 2.59
CA MET A 3 24.01 -18.28 1.36
C MET A 3 23.25 -16.95 1.56
N ILE A 4 23.94 -15.90 1.98
CA ILE A 4 23.48 -14.51 1.94
C ILE A 4 24.58 -13.69 1.26
N ALA A 5 24.85 -14.00 0.01
CA ALA A 5 25.74 -13.20 -0.82
C ALA A 5 25.38 -13.42 -2.29
N SER A 6 24.25 -12.88 -2.71
CA SER A 6 24.02 -12.64 -4.12
C SER A 6 22.95 -11.57 -4.29
N VAL A 7 23.40 -10.44 -4.80
CA VAL A 7 22.62 -9.41 -5.49
C VAL A 7 21.91 -8.41 -4.58
N MET A 8 22.69 -7.59 -3.90
CA MET A 8 22.37 -6.17 -3.83
C MET A 8 23.10 -5.49 -5.00
N VAL A 9 22.50 -5.47 -6.17
CA VAL A 9 22.83 -4.43 -7.14
C VAL A 9 22.20 -3.18 -6.56
N ALA A 10 23.01 -2.30 -6.00
CA ALA A 10 22.60 -1.00 -5.49
C ALA A 10 22.16 -0.13 -6.65
N VAL A 11 20.90 -0.25 -7.06
CA VAL A 11 20.23 0.76 -7.86
C VAL A 11 19.64 1.72 -6.85
N ASN A 12 20.22 2.92 -6.70
CA ASN A 12 19.65 3.98 -5.88
C ASN A 12 18.37 4.48 -6.56
N LEU A 13 17.23 3.82 -6.32
CA LEU A 13 15.94 4.23 -6.84
C LEU A 13 15.46 5.50 -6.12
N PHE A 14 14.90 6.41 -6.88
CA PHE A 14 14.16 7.55 -6.34
C PHE A 14 12.72 7.12 -6.11
N VAL A 15 12.34 6.95 -4.84
CA VAL A 15 11.05 6.43 -4.43
C VAL A 15 10.16 7.57 -3.95
N GLY A 16 9.15 7.92 -4.72
CA GLY A 16 8.14 8.90 -4.34
C GLY A 16 7.21 8.37 -3.26
N ILE A 17 6.88 9.19 -2.28
CA ILE A 17 5.95 8.89 -1.18
C ILE A 17 4.88 9.96 -1.20
N SER A 18 3.61 9.59 -1.43
CA SER A 18 2.50 10.54 -1.37
C SER A 18 2.32 11.06 0.05
N ASP A 19 2.28 12.38 0.19
CA ASP A 19 2.17 13.03 1.48
C ASP A 19 1.06 14.08 1.47
N THR A 20 0.21 14.05 2.49
CA THR A 20 -0.99 14.91 2.59
C THR A 20 -0.83 16.09 3.52
N GLY A 21 0.22 16.12 4.35
CA GLY A 21 0.48 17.22 5.26
C GLY A 21 -0.57 17.48 6.36
N LYS A 22 -1.66 16.69 6.47
CA LYS A 22 -2.72 16.88 7.50
C LYS A 22 -2.28 16.29 8.85
N GLU A 23 -2.53 16.92 9.96
CA GLU A 23 -2.20 16.43 11.31
C GLU A 23 -3.28 15.49 11.88
N TRP A 24 -2.86 14.37 12.48
CA TRP A 24 -3.72 13.41 13.17
C TRP A 24 -3.31 13.32 14.64
N GLY A 25 -4.03 14.01 15.53
CA GLY A 25 -3.82 13.93 16.97
C GLY A 25 -2.37 14.15 17.42
N GLU A 26 -1.94 13.45 18.48
CA GLU A 26 -0.59 13.58 19.07
C GLU A 26 0.55 13.03 18.19
N VAL A 27 0.24 12.21 17.17
CA VAL A 27 1.22 11.70 16.21
C VAL A 27 1.03 12.44 14.91
N SER A 28 1.90 13.41 14.64
CA SER A 28 1.86 14.17 13.38
C SER A 28 2.01 13.20 12.19
N ARG A 29 1.40 13.52 11.05
CA ARG A 29 1.55 12.74 9.81
C ARG A 29 2.97 12.68 9.31
N TRP A 30 3.77 13.70 9.55
CA TRP A 30 5.20 13.65 9.30
C TRP A 30 5.85 12.41 9.90
N ASN A 31 5.43 12.00 11.12
CA ASN A 31 5.93 10.78 11.73
C ASN A 31 5.51 9.51 10.98
N ARG A 32 4.34 9.49 10.32
CA ARG A 32 3.91 8.31 9.53
C ARG A 32 4.60 8.25 8.18
N SER A 33 4.67 9.37 7.47
CA SER A 33 5.41 9.45 6.20
C SER A 33 6.90 9.15 6.42
N GLU A 34 7.45 9.53 7.58
CA GLU A 34 8.83 9.20 7.95
C GLU A 34 9.07 7.69 8.09
N TYR A 35 8.08 6.88 8.49
CA TYR A 35 8.23 5.41 8.52
C TYR A 35 8.46 4.85 7.12
N TYR A 36 7.69 5.32 6.13
CA TYR A 36 7.93 4.95 4.72
C TYR A 36 9.32 5.39 4.27
N ALA A 37 9.69 6.64 4.55
CA ALA A 37 10.99 7.19 4.18
C ALA A 37 12.14 6.42 4.85
N GLU A 38 11.98 6.03 6.11
CA GLU A 38 12.98 5.20 6.82
C GLU A 38 13.12 3.82 6.18
N CYS A 39 12.00 3.14 5.84
CA CYS A 39 12.04 1.86 5.13
C CYS A 39 12.75 1.99 3.78
N VAL A 40 12.45 3.05 3.00
CA VAL A 40 13.11 3.31 1.72
C VAL A 40 14.62 3.50 1.91
N ARG A 41 15.05 4.30 2.90
CA ARG A 41 16.49 4.50 3.20
C ARG A 41 17.18 3.20 3.61
N LYS A 42 16.55 2.39 4.47
CA LYS A 42 17.09 1.10 4.92
C LYS A 42 17.27 0.10 3.79
N THR A 43 16.51 0.24 2.70
CA THR A 43 16.68 -0.58 1.48
C THR A 43 17.75 -0.05 0.52
N GLY A 44 18.46 1.03 0.90
CA GLY A 44 19.51 1.64 0.07
C GLY A 44 18.98 2.58 -1.01
N ASN A 45 17.70 2.95 -0.95
CA ASN A 45 17.04 3.82 -1.91
C ASN A 45 16.86 5.25 -1.37
N VAL A 46 16.48 6.18 -2.24
CA VAL A 46 16.30 7.61 -1.91
C VAL A 46 14.82 7.95 -1.80
N PRO A 47 14.29 8.26 -0.60
CA PRO A 47 12.92 8.70 -0.44
C PRO A 47 12.74 10.13 -0.96
N VAL A 48 11.65 10.35 -1.70
CA VAL A 48 11.23 11.66 -2.20
C VAL A 48 9.80 11.91 -1.74
N MET A 49 9.60 12.88 -0.86
CA MET A 49 8.25 13.29 -0.46
C MET A 49 7.59 14.03 -1.61
N VAL A 50 6.39 13.60 -2.00
CA VAL A 50 5.57 14.24 -3.04
C VAL A 50 4.46 15.01 -2.34
N PRO A 51 4.59 16.33 -2.17
CA PRO A 51 3.59 17.13 -1.47
C PRO A 51 2.28 17.18 -2.26
N MET A 52 1.17 17.23 -1.52
CA MET A 52 -0.15 17.31 -2.12
C MET A 52 -0.32 18.62 -2.90
N THR A 53 -0.63 18.47 -4.19
CA THR A 53 -0.94 19.57 -5.11
C THR A 53 -1.91 19.07 -6.18
N THR A 54 -2.70 19.99 -6.75
CA THR A 54 -3.54 19.71 -7.93
C THR A 54 -2.89 20.20 -9.23
N ASN A 55 -1.69 20.76 -9.15
CA ASN A 55 -0.95 21.25 -10.32
C ASN A 55 -0.31 20.05 -11.07
N GLU A 56 -0.93 19.64 -12.16
CA GLU A 56 -0.46 18.49 -12.96
C GLU A 56 0.94 18.69 -13.55
N VAL A 57 1.37 19.93 -13.81
CA VAL A 57 2.73 20.20 -14.31
C VAL A 57 3.77 19.92 -13.24
N GLU A 58 3.50 20.32 -11.99
CA GLU A 58 4.35 20.02 -10.83
C GLU A 58 4.41 18.52 -10.57
N LEU A 59 3.25 17.84 -10.59
CA LEU A 59 3.17 16.39 -10.40
C LEU A 59 3.94 15.65 -11.51
N ALA A 60 3.72 16.01 -12.77
CA ALA A 60 4.42 15.38 -13.91
C ALA A 60 5.93 15.62 -13.82
N GLY A 61 6.36 16.81 -13.45
CA GLY A 61 7.77 17.16 -13.24
C GLY A 61 8.42 16.33 -12.14
N THR A 62 7.71 16.14 -11.00
CA THR A 62 8.17 15.31 -9.89
C THR A 62 8.24 13.83 -10.31
N LEU A 63 7.14 13.28 -10.84
CA LEU A 63 7.06 11.88 -11.26
C LEU A 63 8.09 11.52 -12.35
N SER A 64 8.54 12.51 -13.15
CA SER A 64 9.56 12.29 -14.18
C SER A 64 10.91 11.84 -13.62
N ARG A 65 11.15 12.04 -12.36
CA ARG A 65 12.41 11.76 -11.66
C ARG A 65 12.33 10.56 -10.73
N LEU A 66 11.16 9.92 -10.63
CA LEU A 66 10.92 8.79 -9.77
C LEU A 66 11.04 7.46 -10.53
N ASP A 67 11.45 6.44 -9.82
CA ASP A 67 11.52 5.05 -10.29
C ASP A 67 10.35 4.21 -9.77
N VAL A 68 9.79 4.58 -8.61
CA VAL A 68 8.62 3.95 -7.97
C VAL A 68 7.80 5.02 -7.26
N LEU A 69 6.48 4.84 -7.20
CA LEU A 69 5.59 5.67 -6.39
C LEU A 69 4.91 4.81 -5.32
N ILE A 70 5.04 5.22 -4.05
CA ILE A 70 4.31 4.66 -2.91
C ILE A 70 3.08 5.50 -2.64
N LEU A 71 1.90 4.87 -2.65
CA LEU A 71 0.64 5.44 -2.18
C LEU A 71 0.46 5.03 -0.72
N THR A 72 0.41 6.01 0.17
CA THR A 72 0.41 5.77 1.62
C THR A 72 -0.98 5.46 2.19
N GLY A 73 -1.02 4.96 3.42
CA GLY A 73 -2.24 4.83 4.21
C GLY A 73 -2.93 6.17 4.49
N GLY A 74 -4.14 6.14 5.03
CA GLY A 74 -4.90 7.37 5.31
C GLY A 74 -6.38 7.13 5.57
N GLU A 75 -7.18 8.14 5.27
CA GLU A 75 -8.62 8.22 5.39
C GLU A 75 -9.33 7.28 4.41
N ASP A 76 -10.66 7.16 4.53
CA ASP A 76 -11.47 6.37 3.63
C ASP A 76 -11.48 6.95 2.21
N VAL A 77 -11.55 6.07 1.21
CA VAL A 77 -11.73 6.46 -0.18
C VAL A 77 -13.22 6.80 -0.42
N ASP A 78 -13.48 7.93 -1.08
CA ASP A 78 -14.86 8.35 -1.39
C ASP A 78 -15.61 7.26 -2.17
N PRO A 79 -16.75 6.76 -1.63
CA PRO A 79 -17.60 5.78 -2.31
C PRO A 79 -18.07 6.18 -3.69
N ALA A 80 -18.21 7.48 -3.97
CA ALA A 80 -18.58 7.98 -5.29
C ALA A 80 -17.55 7.56 -6.37
N LEU A 81 -16.28 7.36 -6.02
CA LEU A 81 -15.22 6.95 -6.95
C LEU A 81 -15.35 5.50 -7.44
N TYR A 82 -16.13 4.67 -6.73
CA TYR A 82 -16.46 3.29 -7.14
C TYR A 82 -17.97 3.05 -7.22
N HIS A 83 -18.74 4.14 -7.51
CA HIS A 83 -20.19 4.12 -7.79
C HIS A 83 -21.05 3.52 -6.68
N ALA A 84 -20.61 3.66 -5.42
CA ALA A 84 -21.36 3.21 -4.25
C ALA A 84 -21.99 4.40 -3.50
N SER A 85 -23.09 4.13 -2.79
CA SER A 85 -23.62 5.07 -1.81
C SER A 85 -22.82 4.98 -0.51
N PRO A 86 -22.65 6.09 0.24
CA PRO A 86 -21.95 6.06 1.52
C PRO A 86 -22.63 5.12 2.52
N SER A 87 -21.85 4.26 3.16
CA SER A 87 -22.28 3.48 4.32
C SER A 87 -22.48 4.39 5.54
N PRO A 88 -23.41 4.07 6.46
CA PRO A 88 -23.52 4.77 7.74
C PRO A 88 -22.23 4.72 8.59
N GLU A 89 -21.42 3.68 8.38
CA GLU A 89 -20.15 3.44 9.10
C GLU A 89 -18.93 3.96 8.32
N LEU A 90 -19.14 4.73 7.24
CA LEU A 90 -18.05 5.37 6.48
C LEU A 90 -17.29 6.33 7.40
N GLY A 91 -15.97 6.23 7.40
CA GLY A 91 -15.09 7.12 8.15
C GLY A 91 -14.89 8.49 7.49
N GLU A 92 -13.83 9.18 7.88
CA GLU A 92 -13.50 10.48 7.27
C GLU A 92 -13.06 10.28 5.82
N VAL A 93 -13.67 11.02 4.90
CA VAL A 93 -13.27 11.13 3.49
C VAL A 93 -12.54 12.46 3.28
N PHE A 94 -11.42 12.42 2.58
CA PHE A 94 -10.65 13.62 2.24
C PHE A 94 -10.56 13.77 0.71
N ALA A 95 -11.51 14.50 0.13
CA ALA A 95 -11.67 14.62 -1.32
C ALA A 95 -10.43 15.16 -2.04
N GLU A 96 -9.69 16.08 -1.42
CA GLU A 96 -8.44 16.61 -1.97
C GLU A 96 -7.36 15.55 -2.04
N ARG A 97 -7.34 14.62 -1.07
CA ARG A 97 -6.44 13.48 -1.09
C ARG A 97 -6.80 12.50 -2.20
N ASP A 98 -8.09 12.21 -2.37
CA ASP A 98 -8.55 11.37 -3.46
C ASP A 98 -8.15 11.96 -4.82
N ALA A 99 -8.44 13.25 -5.04
CA ALA A 99 -8.07 13.95 -6.26
C ALA A 99 -6.55 13.91 -6.52
N PHE A 100 -5.74 14.10 -5.49
CA PHE A 100 -4.29 14.04 -5.56
C PHE A 100 -3.77 12.64 -5.92
N ASP A 101 -4.18 11.61 -5.17
CA ASP A 101 -3.72 10.23 -5.42
C ASP A 101 -4.16 9.73 -6.80
N PHE A 102 -5.38 10.07 -7.24
CA PHE A 102 -5.87 9.72 -8.58
C PHE A 102 -5.11 10.46 -9.69
N ALA A 103 -4.75 11.73 -9.48
CA ALA A 103 -3.88 12.46 -10.43
C ALA A 103 -2.48 11.82 -10.51
N LEU A 104 -1.89 11.47 -9.36
CA LEU A 104 -0.62 10.76 -9.31
C LEU A 104 -0.69 9.43 -10.07
N MET A 105 -1.71 8.60 -9.81
CA MET A 105 -1.87 7.31 -10.48
C MET A 105 -2.08 7.47 -11.98
N ARG A 106 -2.90 8.43 -12.44
CA ARG A 106 -3.10 8.71 -13.86
C ARG A 106 -1.77 9.04 -14.57
N LEU A 107 -0.98 9.93 -13.99
CA LEU A 107 0.31 10.33 -14.53
C LEU A 107 1.35 9.18 -14.46
N ALA A 108 1.33 8.40 -13.38
CA ALA A 108 2.19 7.24 -13.21
C ALA A 108 1.88 6.15 -14.25
N VAL A 109 0.59 5.86 -14.49
CA VAL A 109 0.15 4.87 -15.50
C VAL A 109 0.59 5.28 -16.90
N ALA A 110 0.42 6.56 -17.28
CA ALA A 110 0.84 7.07 -18.57
C ALA A 110 2.35 6.90 -18.84
N ARG A 111 3.15 6.80 -17.77
CA ARG A 111 4.61 6.60 -17.82
C ARG A 111 5.07 5.18 -17.53
N ARG A 112 4.12 4.28 -17.21
CA ARG A 112 4.40 2.95 -16.67
C ARG A 112 5.28 2.98 -15.41
N LEU A 113 5.17 4.05 -14.61
CA LEU A 113 5.85 4.16 -13.33
C LEU A 113 5.25 3.14 -12.35
N PRO A 114 6.06 2.25 -11.76
CA PRO A 114 5.58 1.25 -10.81
C PRO A 114 4.88 1.86 -9.60
N LEU A 115 3.82 1.19 -9.12
CA LEU A 115 3.01 1.61 -7.98
C LEU A 115 3.08 0.60 -6.83
N PHE A 116 3.28 1.11 -5.62
CA PHE A 116 3.14 0.35 -4.39
C PHE A 116 2.10 1.02 -3.49
N GLY A 117 0.95 0.35 -3.28
CA GLY A 117 -0.12 0.84 -2.40
C GLY A 117 -0.07 0.19 -1.02
N VAL A 118 -0.17 0.98 0.05
CA VAL A 118 -0.21 0.50 1.43
C VAL A 118 -1.50 0.94 2.09
N CYS A 119 -2.25 0.02 2.68
CA CYS A 119 -3.53 0.23 3.37
C CYS A 119 -4.52 1.00 2.47
N ARG A 120 -4.84 2.27 2.78
CA ARG A 120 -5.63 3.11 1.88
C ARG A 120 -5.07 3.16 0.46
N GLY A 121 -3.73 3.20 0.30
CA GLY A 121 -3.10 3.19 -1.02
C GLY A 121 -3.39 1.93 -1.83
N CYS A 122 -3.53 0.77 -1.19
CA CYS A 122 -3.99 -0.47 -1.82
C CYS A 122 -5.45 -0.35 -2.28
N GLN A 123 -6.31 0.24 -1.44
CA GLN A 123 -7.72 0.47 -1.72
C GLN A 123 -7.91 1.45 -2.89
N ALA A 124 -7.22 2.60 -2.83
CA ALA A 124 -7.24 3.61 -3.89
C ALA A 124 -6.72 3.05 -5.22
N LEU A 125 -5.68 2.22 -5.18
CA LEU A 125 -5.17 1.51 -6.34
C LEU A 125 -6.25 0.61 -6.97
N ASN A 126 -6.94 -0.19 -6.16
CA ASN A 126 -8.03 -1.04 -6.62
C ASN A 126 -9.16 -0.21 -7.27
N VAL A 127 -9.61 0.85 -6.59
CA VAL A 127 -10.68 1.74 -7.09
C VAL A 127 -10.27 2.43 -8.38
N PHE A 128 -9.06 2.95 -8.47
CA PHE A 128 -8.55 3.63 -9.65
C PHE A 128 -8.58 2.74 -10.90
N PHE A 129 -8.33 1.44 -10.75
CA PHE A 129 -8.41 0.47 -11.85
C PHE A 129 -9.79 -0.18 -12.01
N GLY A 130 -10.82 0.30 -11.31
CA GLY A 130 -12.22 -0.08 -11.51
C GLY A 130 -12.75 -1.18 -10.58
N GLY A 131 -12.07 -1.44 -9.47
CA GLY A 131 -12.56 -2.30 -8.39
C GLY A 131 -13.43 -1.55 -7.38
N THR A 132 -13.95 -2.28 -6.38
CA THR A 132 -14.82 -1.74 -5.32
C THR A 132 -14.27 -2.08 -3.93
N LEU A 133 -14.86 -1.47 -2.89
CA LEU A 133 -14.47 -1.67 -1.50
C LEU A 133 -15.64 -2.14 -0.64
N TRP A 134 -15.34 -2.90 0.40
CA TRP A 134 -16.12 -2.96 1.63
C TRP A 134 -15.88 -1.66 2.38
N GLN A 135 -16.94 -0.92 2.69
CA GLN A 135 -16.81 0.37 3.37
C GLN A 135 -16.61 0.22 4.88
N ASP A 136 -17.10 -0.89 5.44
CA ASP A 136 -16.88 -1.24 6.84
C ASP A 136 -16.96 -2.77 7.04
N LEU A 137 -15.83 -3.40 7.29
CA LEU A 137 -15.77 -4.84 7.52
C LEU A 137 -16.62 -5.30 8.72
N PRO A 138 -16.64 -4.58 9.87
CA PRO A 138 -17.48 -4.97 11.00
C PRO A 138 -18.97 -5.05 10.68
N SER A 139 -19.51 -4.20 9.86
CA SER A 139 -20.94 -4.18 9.51
C SER A 139 -21.28 -4.97 8.24
N GLU A 140 -20.44 -4.89 7.20
CA GLU A 140 -20.74 -5.38 5.86
C GLU A 140 -20.18 -6.78 5.55
N PHE A 141 -18.99 -7.11 6.08
CA PHE A 141 -18.33 -8.36 5.74
C PHE A 141 -18.97 -9.55 6.48
N PRO A 142 -19.30 -10.66 5.77
CA PRO A 142 -20.09 -11.75 6.36
C PRO A 142 -19.35 -12.57 7.40
N VAL A 143 -18.02 -12.69 7.31
CA VAL A 143 -17.18 -13.49 8.21
C VAL A 143 -16.39 -12.57 9.14
N LYS A 144 -16.59 -12.68 10.47
CA LYS A 144 -16.04 -11.75 11.47
C LYS A 144 -15.12 -12.46 12.46
N THR A 145 -14.27 -13.36 11.95
CA THR A 145 -13.35 -14.14 12.79
C THR A 145 -12.01 -13.46 13.01
N VAL A 146 -11.70 -12.43 12.22
CA VAL A 146 -10.49 -11.61 12.35
C VAL A 146 -10.88 -10.18 12.69
N ARG A 147 -10.14 -9.56 13.62
CA ARG A 147 -10.28 -8.14 13.93
C ARG A 147 -9.22 -7.34 13.18
N HIS A 148 -9.64 -6.67 12.10
CA HIS A 148 -8.75 -5.91 11.23
C HIS A 148 -8.36 -4.52 11.76
N SER A 149 -9.12 -3.96 12.69
CA SER A 149 -8.82 -2.66 13.31
C SER A 149 -8.18 -2.86 14.69
N ARG A 150 -6.84 -2.94 14.73
CA ARG A 150 -6.02 -3.20 15.94
C ARG A 150 -4.98 -2.09 16.14
N GLY A 151 -5.45 -0.85 16.24
CA GLY A 151 -4.59 0.30 16.49
C GLY A 151 -3.79 0.23 17.81
N ASP A 152 -4.20 -0.65 18.74
CA ASP A 152 -3.51 -0.98 19.99
C ASP A 152 -2.23 -1.84 19.78
N CYS A 153 -2.09 -2.50 18.61
CA CYS A 153 -0.98 -3.40 18.29
C CYS A 153 -0.32 -3.07 16.96
N ARG A 154 -0.03 -1.78 16.72
CA ARG A 154 0.47 -1.26 15.43
C ARG A 154 1.75 -1.92 14.93
N PHE A 155 2.68 -2.20 15.84
CA PHE A 155 4.05 -2.64 15.53
C PHE A 155 4.22 -4.15 15.62
N ALA A 156 3.16 -4.92 15.83
CA ALA A 156 3.22 -6.37 15.95
C ALA A 156 2.23 -7.06 15.02
N PRO A 157 2.51 -8.29 14.56
CA PRO A 157 1.53 -9.10 13.87
C PRO A 157 0.31 -9.37 14.76
N VAL A 158 -0.90 -9.22 14.21
CA VAL A 158 -2.17 -9.41 14.91
C VAL A 158 -3.06 -10.47 14.28
N HIS A 159 -2.85 -10.78 13.01
CA HIS A 159 -3.47 -11.91 12.33
C HIS A 159 -2.54 -12.47 11.23
N GLU A 160 -2.97 -13.55 10.62
CA GLU A 160 -2.24 -14.21 9.53
C GLU A 160 -2.92 -13.99 8.19
N VAL A 161 -2.11 -13.94 7.13
CA VAL A 161 -2.55 -13.93 5.73
C VAL A 161 -2.01 -15.16 5.01
N ASP A 162 -2.86 -15.80 4.21
CA ASP A 162 -2.47 -16.86 3.30
C ASP A 162 -2.00 -16.24 1.98
N VAL A 163 -0.71 -16.37 1.69
CA VAL A 163 -0.09 -15.86 0.44
C VAL A 163 -0.46 -16.80 -0.71
N VAL A 164 -0.98 -16.23 -1.80
CA VAL A 164 -1.41 -16.98 -2.98
C VAL A 164 -0.20 -17.58 -3.70
N PRO A 165 -0.16 -18.93 -3.92
CA PRO A 165 0.92 -19.58 -4.65
C PRO A 165 1.07 -19.03 -6.08
N GLY A 166 2.31 -18.78 -6.50
CA GLY A 166 2.64 -18.25 -7.81
C GLY A 166 2.49 -16.70 -7.91
N SER A 167 2.02 -16.03 -6.85
CA SER A 167 2.00 -14.58 -6.80
C SER A 167 3.42 -13.99 -6.75
N ARG A 168 3.54 -12.71 -7.15
CA ARG A 168 4.79 -11.96 -6.94
C ARG A 168 5.06 -11.77 -5.45
N LEU A 169 3.99 -11.58 -4.68
CA LEU A 169 4.07 -11.48 -3.23
C LEU A 169 4.69 -12.73 -2.59
N GLU A 170 4.40 -13.94 -3.11
CA GLU A 170 5.04 -15.18 -2.64
C GLU A 170 6.58 -15.12 -2.75
N LYS A 171 7.08 -14.57 -3.86
CA LYS A 171 8.54 -14.42 -4.07
C LYS A 171 9.18 -13.42 -3.10
N VAL A 172 8.37 -12.50 -2.60
CA VAL A 172 8.79 -11.37 -1.75
C VAL A 172 8.60 -11.69 -0.27
N PHE A 173 7.42 -12.17 0.11
CA PHE A 173 7.00 -12.34 1.49
C PHE A 173 7.16 -13.80 1.97
N GLY A 174 7.28 -14.74 1.04
CA GLY A 174 7.41 -16.18 1.32
C GLY A 174 6.11 -16.94 1.11
N ARG A 175 6.23 -18.26 1.17
CA ARG A 175 5.11 -19.21 1.00
C ARG A 175 4.28 -19.36 2.27
N GLY A 176 2.99 -19.66 2.08
CA GLY A 176 2.08 -20.04 3.15
C GLY A 176 1.65 -18.85 4.00
N ARG A 177 1.42 -19.10 5.27
CA ARG A 177 0.91 -18.09 6.21
C ARG A 177 1.99 -17.16 6.70
N GLN A 178 1.65 -15.86 6.71
CA GLN A 178 2.51 -14.79 7.19
C GLN A 178 1.74 -13.93 8.18
N GLY A 179 2.36 -13.61 9.33
CA GLY A 179 1.77 -12.70 10.30
C GLY A 179 1.88 -11.24 9.85
N VAL A 180 0.80 -10.48 9.97
CA VAL A 180 0.73 -9.05 9.60
C VAL A 180 0.05 -8.23 10.69
N ASN A 181 0.39 -6.94 10.76
CA ASN A 181 -0.37 -5.96 11.54
C ASN A 181 -1.64 -5.55 10.80
N SER A 182 -2.56 -4.87 11.48
CA SER A 182 -3.83 -4.51 10.86
C SER A 182 -4.45 -3.28 11.54
N GLN A 183 -4.76 -2.26 10.73
CA GLN A 183 -5.31 -0.99 11.18
C GLN A 183 -6.31 -0.43 10.16
N HIS A 184 -7.24 -1.26 9.68
CA HIS A 184 -8.22 -0.84 8.68
C HIS A 184 -9.61 -1.39 9.03
N HIS A 185 -10.63 -0.68 8.62
CA HIS A 185 -12.02 -1.15 8.63
C HIS A 185 -12.59 -1.30 7.23
N GLN A 186 -11.96 -0.69 6.22
CA GLN A 186 -12.25 -0.90 4.81
C GLN A 186 -11.32 -1.95 4.20
N ALA A 187 -11.75 -2.61 3.11
CA ALA A 187 -10.93 -3.53 2.33
C ALA A 187 -11.42 -3.65 0.88
N VAL A 188 -10.56 -4.18 0.01
CA VAL A 188 -10.95 -4.54 -1.36
C VAL A 188 -12.10 -5.55 -1.32
N ARG A 189 -13.19 -5.25 -2.08
CA ARG A 189 -14.35 -6.11 -2.28
C ARG A 189 -14.26 -6.82 -3.63
N ASP A 190 -14.53 -6.10 -4.70
CA ASP A 190 -14.38 -6.60 -6.05
C ASP A 190 -13.03 -6.14 -6.60
N ILE A 191 -12.22 -7.11 -7.03
CA ILE A 191 -10.88 -6.79 -7.53
C ILE A 191 -10.97 -6.10 -8.89
N ALA A 192 -10.10 -5.13 -9.10
CA ALA A 192 -10.02 -4.37 -10.35
C ALA A 192 -9.66 -5.26 -11.55
N PRO A 193 -10.20 -4.99 -12.76
CA PRO A 193 -9.75 -5.62 -13.99
C PRO A 193 -8.25 -5.50 -14.19
N GLY A 194 -7.58 -6.60 -14.59
CA GLY A 194 -6.13 -6.65 -14.77
C GLY A 194 -5.33 -6.74 -13.47
N PHE A 195 -6.02 -7.01 -12.35
CA PHE A 195 -5.41 -7.34 -11.06
C PHE A 195 -5.86 -8.71 -10.58
N ARG A 196 -5.05 -9.30 -9.71
CA ARG A 196 -5.36 -10.54 -9.00
C ARG A 196 -5.04 -10.45 -7.52
N VAL A 197 -5.71 -11.29 -6.75
CA VAL A 197 -5.45 -11.42 -5.32
C VAL A 197 -4.08 -12.05 -5.12
N ALA A 198 -3.27 -11.45 -4.24
CA ALA A 198 -1.94 -11.95 -3.87
C ALA A 198 -1.88 -12.51 -2.43
N ALA A 199 -2.80 -12.06 -1.55
CA ALA A 199 -2.98 -12.66 -0.22
C ALA A 199 -4.40 -12.43 0.30
N ARG A 200 -4.85 -13.33 1.19
CA ARG A 200 -6.11 -13.19 1.96
C ARG A 200 -5.87 -13.47 3.43
N ALA A 201 -6.58 -12.76 4.29
CA ALA A 201 -6.71 -13.13 5.70
C ALA A 201 -7.47 -14.45 5.85
N THR A 202 -7.35 -15.08 7.02
CA THR A 202 -7.99 -16.36 7.30
C THR A 202 -9.53 -16.34 7.30
N ASP A 203 -10.14 -15.15 7.38
CA ASP A 203 -11.58 -14.93 7.21
C ASP A 203 -11.98 -14.66 5.75
N GLY A 204 -11.02 -14.55 4.84
CA GLY A 204 -11.23 -14.35 3.42
C GLY A 204 -11.09 -12.91 2.92
N VAL A 205 -10.89 -11.92 3.80
CA VAL A 205 -10.61 -10.52 3.42
C VAL A 205 -9.38 -10.46 2.52
N ILE A 206 -9.45 -9.67 1.43
CA ILE A 206 -8.31 -9.45 0.54
C ILE A 206 -7.29 -8.56 1.24
N GLU A 207 -6.08 -9.08 1.41
CA GLU A 207 -4.98 -8.41 2.12
C GLU A 207 -3.83 -7.97 1.20
N ALA A 208 -3.80 -8.50 -0.04
CA ALA A 208 -2.90 -8.00 -1.06
C ALA A 208 -3.45 -8.25 -2.45
N ILE A 209 -3.12 -7.31 -3.35
CA ILE A 209 -3.42 -7.36 -4.78
C ILE A 209 -2.15 -7.10 -5.59
N GLU A 210 -2.11 -7.61 -6.82
CA GLU A 210 -1.03 -7.32 -7.76
C GLU A 210 -1.56 -7.21 -9.18
N GLY A 211 -0.99 -6.30 -9.97
CA GLY A 211 -1.35 -6.13 -11.37
C GLY A 211 -0.80 -7.26 -12.25
N ASP A 212 -1.56 -7.73 -13.23
CA ASP A 212 -1.11 -8.76 -14.15
C ASP A 212 -0.04 -8.22 -15.12
N ASP A 213 -0.35 -7.14 -15.83
CA ASP A 213 0.52 -6.52 -16.83
C ASP A 213 1.12 -5.19 -16.37
N TYR A 214 0.47 -4.51 -15.41
CA TYR A 214 0.98 -3.26 -14.86
C TYR A 214 1.83 -3.54 -13.61
N PRO A 215 3.00 -2.89 -13.45
CA PRO A 215 3.87 -3.12 -12.30
C PRO A 215 3.30 -2.44 -11.04
N ALA A 216 2.28 -3.03 -10.46
CA ALA A 216 1.66 -2.57 -9.24
C ALA A 216 1.51 -3.69 -8.22
N VAL A 217 1.69 -3.35 -6.96
CA VAL A 217 1.41 -4.20 -5.79
C VAL A 217 0.67 -3.36 -4.76
N GLY A 218 -0.38 -3.89 -4.17
CA GLY A 218 -1.06 -3.30 -3.02
C GLY A 218 -1.07 -4.27 -1.85
N VAL A 219 -0.80 -3.77 -0.64
CA VAL A 219 -0.96 -4.53 0.61
C VAL A 219 -1.89 -3.76 1.55
N GLN A 220 -2.77 -4.48 2.25
CA GLN A 220 -3.74 -3.87 3.15
C GLN A 220 -3.14 -3.58 4.54
N PHE A 221 -2.16 -4.35 4.95
CA PHE A 221 -1.40 -4.17 6.19
C PHE A 221 -0.31 -3.09 6.06
N HIS A 222 0.38 -2.77 7.16
CA HIS A 222 1.38 -1.70 7.26
C HIS A 222 2.80 -2.26 7.47
N PRO A 223 3.51 -2.66 6.40
CA PRO A 223 4.87 -3.18 6.53
C PRO A 223 5.86 -2.13 7.06
N GLU A 224 5.63 -0.83 6.83
CA GLU A 224 6.47 0.25 7.33
C GLU A 224 6.43 0.37 8.86
N GLU A 225 5.36 -0.08 9.49
CA GLU A 225 5.22 -0.07 10.95
C GLU A 225 5.79 -1.35 11.58
N LEU A 226 5.70 -2.49 10.90
CA LEU A 226 6.30 -3.75 11.37
C LEU A 226 7.84 -3.67 11.46
N ASP A 227 8.48 -2.84 10.65
CA ASP A 227 9.93 -2.60 10.74
C ASP A 227 10.35 -2.05 12.12
N LYS A 228 9.47 -1.29 12.79
CA LYS A 228 9.72 -0.79 14.15
C LYS A 228 9.79 -1.90 15.20
N ALA A 229 9.19 -3.04 14.96
CA ALA A 229 9.29 -4.23 15.80
C ALA A 229 10.57 -5.04 15.56
N ALA A 230 11.53 -4.53 14.77
CA ALA A 230 12.72 -5.23 14.29
C ALA A 230 12.40 -6.49 13.46
N ASP A 231 11.25 -6.51 12.81
CA ASP A 231 10.87 -7.59 11.88
C ASP A 231 11.56 -7.39 10.52
N SER A 232 12.67 -8.09 10.33
CA SER A 232 13.44 -8.05 9.07
C SER A 232 12.63 -8.45 7.83
N ARG A 233 11.50 -9.17 8.00
CA ARG A 233 10.62 -9.58 6.89
C ARG A 233 9.93 -8.39 6.25
N SER A 234 9.52 -7.42 7.05
CA SER A 234 8.88 -6.19 6.55
C SER A 234 9.83 -5.35 5.72
N LEU A 235 11.06 -5.19 6.18
CA LEU A 235 12.10 -4.51 5.41
C LEU A 235 12.44 -5.27 4.12
N MET A 236 12.47 -6.62 4.18
CA MET A 236 12.64 -7.45 2.99
C MET A 236 11.48 -7.31 2.01
N LEU A 237 10.24 -7.18 2.52
CA LEU A 237 9.05 -6.91 1.70
C LEU A 237 9.24 -5.60 0.92
N PHE A 238 9.56 -4.52 1.62
CA PHE A 238 9.85 -3.23 0.99
C PHE A 238 10.96 -3.34 -0.06
N ALA A 239 12.12 -3.88 0.32
CA ALA A 239 13.27 -4.01 -0.58
C ALA A 239 12.90 -4.76 -1.87
N ARG A 240 12.20 -5.89 -1.74
CA ARG A 240 11.86 -6.74 -2.88
C ARG A 240 10.75 -6.16 -3.74
N ILE A 241 9.76 -5.46 -3.15
CA ILE A 241 8.77 -4.74 -3.93
C ILE A 241 9.45 -3.63 -4.74
N LEU A 242 10.35 -2.87 -4.11
CA LEU A 242 11.10 -1.83 -4.81
C LEU A 242 12.01 -2.41 -5.91
N ASP A 243 12.72 -3.51 -5.64
CA ASP A 243 13.51 -4.22 -6.65
C ASP A 243 12.66 -4.75 -7.81
N PHE A 244 11.47 -5.28 -7.51
CA PHE A 244 10.54 -5.73 -8.53
C PHE A 244 10.05 -4.56 -9.38
N CYS A 245 9.72 -3.44 -8.76
CA CYS A 245 9.26 -2.24 -9.41
C CYS A 245 10.38 -1.54 -10.20
N GLY A 246 11.62 -1.54 -9.70
CA GLY A 246 12.77 -0.86 -10.31
C GLY A 246 13.44 -1.60 -11.48
N LYS A 247 13.07 -2.84 -11.75
CA LYS A 247 13.57 -3.59 -12.92
C LYS A 247 12.81 -3.17 -14.18
N ARG A 248 13.33 -2.15 -14.85
CA ARG A 248 12.94 -1.78 -16.21
C ARG A 248 13.69 -2.63 -17.22
#